data_f1f0c8f84b9695be51c19370ed622ead
#
_entry.id   f1f0c8f84b9695be51c19370ed622ead
#
_cell.length_a   1.000
_cell.length_b   1.000
_cell.length_c   1.000
_cell.angle_alpha   90.00
_cell.angle_beta   90.00
_cell.angle_gamma   90.00
#
_symmetry.space_group_name_H-M   'P 1'
#
loop_
_entity.id
_entity.type
_entity.pdbx_description
1 polymer ?
#
loop_
_entity_poly.entity_id
_entity_poly.type
_entity_poly.pdbx_seq_one_letter_code
_entity_poly.pdbx_strand_id
1 'polypeptide(L)'
;MLSYYLPKYKYMQKLFSRLPKTCLLLFFFSLYATKAKADFVTKYIEQYKQLVQSLSEEFGIPRSVITAISVVESGGGRSRTVKLLNNHFGVVGKNNLLKTKGIKTKYKHFGSAEESYREFCKMLTRKKYYTKLKGNMNYTIWVTAMAKAGYSTKPDHWKKQIIHAIKKYKLHLLDTPNKVTNAK
;
A
#
# COMPACT_ATOMS: atom_id res chain seq x y z
N MET A 1 -0.87 35.29 27.68
CA MET A 1 -1.01 33.91 27.21
C MET A 1 0.29 33.11 27.04
N LEU A 2 1.44 33.62 27.47
CA LEU A 2 2.77 32.96 27.30
C LEU A 2 3.27 32.21 28.56
N SER A 3 2.58 32.30 29.69
CA SER A 3 3.08 31.78 30.98
C SER A 3 2.89 30.27 31.21
N TYR A 4 2.07 29.59 30.42
CA TYR A 4 1.76 28.17 30.61
C TYR A 4 2.70 27.17 29.88
N TYR A 5 3.56 27.66 28.99
CA TYR A 5 4.45 26.77 28.19
C TYR A 5 5.85 26.53 28.80
N LEU A 6 6.30 27.39 29.69
CA LEU A 6 7.65 27.33 30.27
C LEU A 6 7.92 26.16 31.22
N PRO A 7 7.00 25.70 32.08
CA PRO A 7 7.29 24.58 32.98
C PRO A 7 7.42 23.23 32.25
N LYS A 8 6.65 23.02 31.18
CA LYS A 8 6.70 21.77 30.39
C LYS A 8 8.02 21.59 29.64
N TYR A 9 8.61 22.67 29.14
CA TYR A 9 9.90 22.65 28.43
C TYR A 9 11.08 22.31 29.35
N LYS A 10 11.13 22.91 30.55
CA LYS A 10 12.15 22.58 31.56
C LYS A 10 12.05 21.15 32.06
N TYR A 11 10.84 20.61 32.20
CA TYR A 11 10.62 19.21 32.59
C TYR A 11 11.11 18.24 31.51
N MET A 12 10.84 18.51 30.27
CA MET A 12 11.35 17.72 29.14
C MET A 12 12.87 17.75 29.05
N GLN A 13 13.52 18.90 29.19
CA GLN A 13 14.99 18.99 29.19
C GLN A 13 15.63 18.17 30.32
N LYS A 14 15.01 18.18 31.51
CA LYS A 14 15.49 17.40 32.67
C LYS A 14 15.28 15.88 32.48
N LEU A 15 14.27 15.49 31.74
CA LEU A 15 14.00 14.08 31.40
C LEU A 15 15.04 13.57 30.39
N PHE A 16 15.35 14.35 29.36
CA PHE A 16 16.33 13.99 28.33
C PHE A 16 17.79 14.00 28.85
N SER A 17 18.14 14.85 29.83
CA SER A 17 19.47 14.90 30.41
C SER A 17 19.80 13.68 31.29
N ARG A 18 18.82 12.90 31.72
CA ARG A 18 18.98 11.69 32.56
C ARG A 18 19.01 10.39 31.76
N LEU A 19 18.72 10.44 30.45
CA LEU A 19 18.78 9.25 29.60
C LEU A 19 20.22 8.93 29.23
N PRO A 20 20.68 7.67 29.37
CA PRO A 20 22.01 7.29 28.93
C PRO A 20 22.14 7.57 27.41
N LYS A 21 23.32 8.03 26.98
CA LYS A 21 23.61 8.40 25.59
C LYS A 21 23.25 7.28 24.59
N THR A 22 23.36 6.03 25.02
CA THR A 22 22.95 4.84 24.26
C THR A 22 21.44 4.80 23.96
N CYS A 23 20.58 5.17 24.93
CA CYS A 23 19.13 5.24 24.72
C CYS A 23 18.74 6.35 23.75
N LEU A 24 19.46 7.49 23.79
CA LEU A 24 19.26 8.59 22.87
C LEU A 24 19.62 8.20 21.42
N LEU A 25 20.73 7.49 21.24
CA LEU A 25 21.15 6.96 19.93
C LEU A 25 20.14 5.94 19.38
N LEU A 26 19.63 5.02 20.20
CA LEU A 26 18.62 4.05 19.79
C LEU A 26 17.29 4.73 19.41
N PHE A 27 16.91 5.78 20.12
CA PHE A 27 15.71 6.56 19.81
C PHE A 27 15.84 7.30 18.46
N PHE A 28 16.97 7.94 18.21
CA PHE A 28 17.24 8.57 16.91
C PHE A 28 17.32 7.55 15.77
N PHE A 29 17.96 6.40 15.99
CA PHE A 29 18.04 5.32 15.00
C PHE A 29 16.63 4.77 14.66
N SER A 30 15.76 4.61 15.65
CA SER A 30 14.36 4.23 15.45
C SER A 30 13.57 5.24 14.62
N LEU A 31 13.75 6.54 14.87
CA LEU A 31 13.13 7.62 14.10
C LEU A 31 13.62 7.65 12.64
N TYR A 32 14.93 7.45 12.43
CA TYR A 32 15.51 7.36 11.08
C TYR A 32 14.98 6.15 10.31
N ALA A 33 14.87 5.00 10.94
CA ALA A 33 14.36 3.78 10.33
C ALA A 33 12.89 3.90 9.91
N THR A 34 12.06 4.57 10.72
CA THR A 34 10.65 4.82 10.38
C THR A 34 10.50 5.81 9.22
N LYS A 35 11.31 6.86 9.19
CA LYS A 35 11.32 7.85 8.09
C LYS A 35 11.76 7.24 6.77
N ALA A 36 12.83 6.42 6.79
CA ALA A 36 13.31 5.71 5.62
C ALA A 36 12.27 4.70 5.07
N LYS A 37 11.52 4.02 5.95
CA LYS A 37 10.45 3.10 5.56
C LYS A 37 9.26 3.83 4.92
N ALA A 38 8.92 5.01 5.41
CA ALA A 38 7.86 5.83 4.82
C ALA A 38 8.27 6.35 3.43
N ASP A 39 9.53 6.74 3.25
CA ASP A 39 10.04 7.29 2.00
C ASP A 39 9.97 6.28 0.84
N PHE A 40 10.41 5.02 1.03
CA PHE A 40 10.38 4.06 -0.09
C PHE A 40 8.97 3.64 -0.51
N VAL A 41 8.00 3.55 0.43
CA VAL A 41 6.59 3.27 0.09
C VAL A 41 6.00 4.45 -0.68
N THR A 42 6.31 5.67 -0.29
CA THR A 42 5.86 6.87 -1.01
C THR A 42 6.42 6.90 -2.43
N LYS A 43 7.70 6.57 -2.61
CA LYS A 43 8.31 6.43 -3.95
C LYS A 43 7.63 5.35 -4.79
N TYR A 44 7.31 4.20 -4.18
CA TYR A 44 6.59 3.14 -4.85
C TYR A 44 5.18 3.57 -5.29
N ILE A 45 4.44 4.27 -4.43
CA ILE A 45 3.12 4.81 -4.76
C ILE A 45 3.20 5.78 -5.93
N GLU A 46 4.14 6.71 -5.89
CA GLU A 46 4.32 7.71 -6.96
C GLU A 46 4.76 7.07 -8.29
N GLN A 47 5.65 6.07 -8.24
CA GLN A 47 6.09 5.32 -9.42
C GLN A 47 4.93 4.69 -10.20
N TYR A 48 3.91 4.17 -9.52
CA TYR A 48 2.79 3.49 -10.17
C TYR A 48 1.51 4.33 -10.26
N LYS A 49 1.55 5.59 -9.88
CA LYS A 49 0.39 6.48 -9.79
C LYS A 49 -0.37 6.61 -11.12
N GLN A 50 0.35 6.84 -12.22
CA GLN A 50 -0.27 6.98 -13.54
C GLN A 50 -0.88 5.66 -14.03
N LEU A 51 -0.17 4.55 -13.84
CA LEU A 51 -0.68 3.21 -14.17
C LEU A 51 -1.96 2.91 -13.37
N VAL A 52 -1.96 3.19 -12.06
CA VAL A 52 -3.14 2.98 -11.21
C VAL A 52 -4.29 3.88 -11.64
N GLN A 53 -4.02 5.12 -12.06
CA GLN A 53 -5.05 6.02 -12.58
C GLN A 53 -5.69 5.42 -13.83
N SER A 54 -4.92 5.05 -14.82
CA SER A 54 -5.40 4.44 -16.07
C SER A 54 -6.25 3.18 -15.81
N LEU A 55 -5.77 2.30 -14.94
CA LEU A 55 -6.48 1.07 -14.60
C LEU A 55 -7.76 1.34 -13.79
N SER A 56 -7.74 2.35 -12.91
CA SER A 56 -8.94 2.77 -12.17
C SER A 56 -10.03 3.27 -13.11
N GLU A 57 -9.67 4.06 -14.11
CA GLU A 57 -10.57 4.58 -15.14
C GLU A 57 -11.13 3.44 -16.02
N GLU A 58 -10.29 2.52 -16.46
CA GLU A 58 -10.67 1.37 -17.29
C GLU A 58 -11.59 0.40 -16.55
N PHE A 59 -11.26 0.06 -15.31
CA PHE A 59 -11.95 -0.99 -14.56
C PHE A 59 -12.96 -0.47 -13.55
N GLY A 60 -13.05 0.83 -13.29
CA GLY A 60 -13.98 1.42 -12.32
C GLY A 60 -13.69 0.97 -10.88
N ILE A 61 -12.41 0.72 -10.53
CA ILE A 61 -11.95 0.31 -9.20
C ILE A 61 -11.26 1.51 -8.54
N PRO A 62 -11.52 1.84 -7.25
CA PRO A 62 -10.86 2.95 -6.59
C PRO A 62 -9.33 2.86 -6.67
N ARG A 63 -8.67 3.97 -6.98
CA ARG A 63 -7.19 4.07 -7.01
C ARG A 63 -6.58 3.68 -5.67
N SER A 64 -7.22 4.10 -4.58
CA SER A 64 -6.82 3.76 -3.21
C SER A 64 -6.80 2.25 -2.96
N VAL A 65 -7.77 1.50 -3.50
CA VAL A 65 -7.87 0.04 -3.36
C VAL A 65 -6.73 -0.64 -4.11
N ILE A 66 -6.53 -0.29 -5.39
CA ILE A 66 -5.45 -0.87 -6.21
C ILE A 66 -4.10 -0.60 -5.55
N THR A 67 -3.84 0.65 -5.17
CA THR A 67 -2.58 1.08 -4.56
C THR A 67 -2.34 0.40 -3.21
N ALA A 68 -3.34 0.39 -2.32
CA ALA A 68 -3.18 -0.17 -0.97
C ALA A 68 -2.87 -1.66 -1.01
N ILE A 69 -3.57 -2.41 -1.87
CA ILE A 69 -3.34 -3.86 -2.01
C ILE A 69 -1.94 -4.11 -2.58
N SER A 70 -1.54 -3.37 -3.62
CA SER A 70 -0.17 -3.51 -4.16
C SER A 70 0.90 -3.20 -3.12
N VAL A 71 0.73 -2.15 -2.31
CA VAL A 71 1.67 -1.80 -1.23
C VAL A 71 1.76 -2.93 -0.18
N VAL A 72 0.63 -3.47 0.25
CA VAL A 72 0.59 -4.49 1.30
C VAL A 72 1.16 -5.82 0.80
N GLU A 73 0.70 -6.30 -0.36
CA GLU A 73 1.09 -7.61 -0.91
C GLU A 73 2.54 -7.63 -1.41
N SER A 74 3.03 -6.51 -1.92
CA SER A 74 4.41 -6.39 -2.42
C SER A 74 5.43 -5.93 -1.38
N GLY A 75 4.97 -5.53 -0.19
CA GLY A 75 5.82 -4.87 0.80
C GLY A 75 6.39 -3.54 0.25
N GLY A 76 5.58 -2.76 -0.48
CA GLY A 76 6.00 -1.54 -1.16
C GLY A 76 7.03 -1.79 -2.27
N GLY A 77 6.87 -2.88 -3.02
CA GLY A 77 7.74 -3.26 -4.13
C GLY A 77 9.02 -4.00 -3.73
N ARG A 78 9.24 -4.27 -2.44
CA ARG A 78 10.48 -4.86 -1.93
C ARG A 78 10.44 -6.38 -1.77
N SER A 79 9.26 -7.00 -1.94
CA SER A 79 9.10 -8.44 -1.79
C SER A 79 9.92 -9.23 -2.83
N ARG A 80 10.26 -10.46 -2.45
CA ARG A 80 10.95 -11.39 -3.36
C ARG A 80 10.12 -11.69 -4.60
N THR A 81 8.79 -11.73 -4.48
CA THR A 81 7.87 -11.97 -5.60
C THR A 81 7.91 -10.84 -6.62
N VAL A 82 8.01 -9.59 -6.20
CA VAL A 82 8.19 -8.46 -7.13
C VAL A 82 9.53 -8.55 -7.84
N LYS A 83 10.62 -8.73 -7.10
CA LYS A 83 11.99 -8.74 -7.66
C LYS A 83 12.25 -9.87 -8.66
N LEU A 84 11.63 -11.03 -8.46
CA LEU A 84 11.87 -12.23 -9.27
C LEU A 84 10.79 -12.49 -10.32
N LEU A 85 9.58 -11.95 -10.13
CA LEU A 85 8.40 -12.35 -10.89
C LEU A 85 7.56 -11.17 -11.37
N ASN A 86 7.94 -9.92 -11.09
CA ASN A 86 7.12 -8.72 -11.31
C ASN A 86 5.69 -8.86 -10.72
N ASN A 87 5.53 -9.66 -9.65
CA ASN A 87 4.23 -9.99 -9.09
C ASN A 87 3.93 -9.12 -7.87
N HIS A 88 3.15 -8.08 -8.07
CA HIS A 88 2.83 -7.05 -7.08
C HIS A 88 1.64 -7.40 -6.17
N PHE A 89 0.87 -8.45 -6.50
CA PHE A 89 -0.38 -8.80 -5.81
C PHE A 89 -0.41 -10.23 -5.28
N GLY A 90 0.69 -10.97 -5.37
CA GLY A 90 0.73 -12.36 -4.92
C GLY A 90 -0.14 -13.30 -5.76
N VAL A 91 -0.34 -12.99 -7.03
CA VAL A 91 -1.14 -13.82 -7.94
C VAL A 91 -0.51 -15.20 -8.11
N VAL A 92 -1.31 -16.24 -7.91
CA VAL A 92 -0.88 -17.64 -8.10
C VAL A 92 -0.92 -18.01 -9.58
N GLY A 93 0.09 -18.75 -10.06
CA GLY A 93 0.13 -19.20 -11.44
C GLY A 93 1.50 -19.69 -11.88
N LYS A 94 1.66 -19.90 -13.19
CA LYS A 94 2.87 -20.48 -13.78
C LYS A 94 4.09 -19.55 -13.66
N ASN A 95 5.24 -20.18 -13.40
CA ASN A 95 6.56 -19.55 -13.46
C ASN A 95 7.61 -20.63 -13.77
N ASN A 96 8.83 -20.22 -14.11
CA ASN A 96 9.94 -21.10 -14.42
C ASN A 96 11.09 -21.04 -13.40
N LEU A 97 10.88 -20.43 -12.24
CA LEU A 97 11.93 -20.20 -11.24
C LEU A 97 12.55 -21.48 -10.71
N LEU A 98 11.77 -22.57 -10.62
CA LEU A 98 12.35 -23.87 -10.21
C LEU A 98 13.40 -24.33 -11.20
N LYS A 99 13.11 -24.25 -12.52
CA LYS A 99 14.02 -24.66 -13.60
C LYS A 99 15.23 -23.73 -13.73
N THR A 100 15.02 -22.41 -13.60
CA THR A 100 16.06 -21.40 -13.92
C THR A 100 16.90 -20.99 -12.71
N LYS A 101 16.38 -21.12 -11.49
CA LYS A 101 17.02 -20.64 -10.25
C LYS A 101 16.91 -21.62 -9.07
N GLY A 102 16.35 -22.82 -9.27
CA GLY A 102 16.12 -23.77 -8.18
C GLY A 102 15.09 -23.32 -7.13
N ILE A 103 14.26 -22.31 -7.45
CA ILE A 103 13.34 -21.71 -6.49
C ILE A 103 11.93 -22.23 -6.72
N LYS A 104 11.42 -23.04 -5.79
CA LYS A 104 10.02 -23.50 -5.81
C LYS A 104 9.09 -22.39 -5.30
N THR A 105 8.12 -22.00 -6.11
CA THR A 105 7.09 -21.01 -5.75
C THR A 105 5.82 -21.22 -6.55
N LYS A 106 4.67 -20.86 -5.94
CA LYS A 106 3.34 -20.93 -6.56
C LYS A 106 2.93 -19.66 -7.30
N TYR A 107 3.72 -18.60 -7.20
CA TYR A 107 3.35 -17.29 -7.72
C TYR A 107 3.63 -17.18 -9.22
N LYS A 108 2.70 -16.50 -9.93
CA LYS A 108 2.78 -16.25 -11.37
C LYS A 108 3.93 -15.28 -11.69
N HIS A 109 4.65 -15.56 -12.77
CA HIS A 109 5.59 -14.61 -13.38
C HIS A 109 4.85 -13.68 -14.35
N PHE A 110 5.19 -12.40 -14.30
CA PHE A 110 4.73 -11.37 -15.24
C PHE A 110 5.92 -10.77 -15.97
N GLY A 111 5.74 -10.39 -17.23
CA GLY A 111 6.76 -9.72 -18.02
C GLY A 111 7.04 -8.29 -17.52
N SER A 112 6.03 -7.65 -16.92
CA SER A 112 6.14 -6.29 -16.37
C SER A 112 5.27 -6.09 -15.12
N ALA A 113 5.50 -4.98 -14.43
CA ALA A 113 4.62 -4.52 -13.36
C ALA A 113 3.21 -4.22 -13.89
N GLU A 114 3.11 -3.60 -15.08
CA GLU A 114 1.83 -3.28 -15.72
C GLU A 114 0.97 -4.53 -15.92
N GLU A 115 1.55 -5.62 -16.43
CA GLU A 115 0.84 -6.88 -16.59
C GLU A 115 0.31 -7.41 -15.24
N SER A 116 1.10 -7.30 -14.17
CA SER A 116 0.69 -7.71 -12.83
C SER A 116 -0.49 -6.89 -12.30
N TYR A 117 -0.44 -5.57 -12.47
CA TYR A 117 -1.52 -4.67 -12.05
C TYR A 117 -2.79 -4.88 -12.86
N ARG A 118 -2.66 -5.04 -14.17
CA ARG A 118 -3.77 -5.29 -15.08
C ARG A 118 -4.44 -6.65 -14.81
N GLU A 119 -3.64 -7.70 -14.60
CA GLU A 119 -4.18 -9.02 -14.23
C GLU A 119 -4.93 -8.98 -12.90
N PHE A 120 -4.41 -8.25 -11.91
CA PHE A 120 -5.14 -8.03 -10.66
C PHE A 120 -6.52 -7.41 -10.91
N CYS A 121 -6.61 -6.32 -11.67
CA CYS A 121 -7.89 -5.70 -12.01
C CYS A 121 -8.81 -6.68 -12.77
N LYS A 122 -8.30 -7.42 -13.75
CA LYS A 122 -9.03 -8.48 -14.47
C LYS A 122 -9.52 -9.60 -13.55
N MET A 123 -8.75 -9.97 -12.54
CA MET A 123 -9.22 -10.96 -11.54
C MET A 123 -10.44 -10.46 -10.77
N LEU A 124 -10.52 -9.17 -10.47
CA LEU A 124 -11.67 -8.59 -9.77
C LEU A 124 -12.91 -8.56 -10.66
N THR A 125 -12.79 -8.35 -11.99
CA THR A 125 -13.96 -8.36 -12.90
C THR A 125 -14.69 -9.69 -12.93
N ARG A 126 -14.01 -10.79 -12.60
CA ARG A 126 -14.60 -12.14 -12.54
C ARG A 126 -15.36 -12.43 -11.23
N LYS A 127 -15.41 -11.47 -10.29
CA LYS A 127 -16.05 -11.65 -8.98
C LYS A 127 -17.48 -11.13 -8.98
N LYS A 128 -18.41 -11.87 -8.35
CA LYS A 128 -19.85 -11.53 -8.29
C LYS A 128 -20.15 -10.12 -7.77
N TYR A 129 -19.29 -9.56 -6.92
CA TYR A 129 -19.47 -8.20 -6.39
C TYR A 129 -19.06 -7.11 -7.38
N TYR A 130 -18.26 -7.43 -8.40
CA TYR A 130 -17.66 -6.43 -9.27
C TYR A 130 -18.71 -5.59 -10.02
N THR A 131 -19.70 -6.21 -10.64
CA THR A 131 -20.74 -5.51 -11.41
C THR A 131 -21.53 -4.52 -10.56
N LYS A 132 -21.74 -4.84 -9.27
CA LYS A 132 -22.42 -3.95 -8.32
C LYS A 132 -21.55 -2.79 -7.84
N LEU A 133 -20.23 -2.95 -7.88
CA LEU A 133 -19.28 -1.99 -7.30
C LEU A 133 -18.52 -1.19 -8.35
N LYS A 134 -18.54 -1.60 -9.62
CA LYS A 134 -17.85 -0.87 -10.70
C LYS A 134 -18.29 0.60 -10.70
N GLY A 135 -17.30 1.52 -10.63
CA GLY A 135 -17.53 2.95 -10.58
C GLY A 135 -17.82 3.53 -9.18
N ASN A 136 -18.04 2.69 -8.18
CA ASN A 136 -18.17 3.14 -6.79
C ASN A 136 -16.78 3.42 -6.20
N MET A 137 -16.46 4.66 -5.86
CA MET A 137 -15.15 5.07 -5.32
C MET A 137 -15.03 4.91 -3.79
N ASN A 138 -16.01 4.31 -3.11
CA ASN A 138 -15.91 4.03 -1.68
C ASN A 138 -15.05 2.79 -1.42
N TYR A 139 -13.77 3.01 -1.08
CA TYR A 139 -12.81 1.94 -0.81
C TYR A 139 -13.25 0.98 0.30
N THR A 140 -14.02 1.44 1.30
CA THR A 140 -14.45 0.59 2.42
C THR A 140 -15.41 -0.49 1.94
N ILE A 141 -16.29 -0.17 1.00
CA ILE A 141 -17.25 -1.11 0.40
C ILE A 141 -16.47 -2.16 -0.41
N TRP A 142 -15.52 -1.74 -1.25
CA TRP A 142 -14.68 -2.63 -2.04
C TRP A 142 -13.88 -3.60 -1.16
N VAL A 143 -13.11 -3.08 -0.20
CA VAL A 143 -12.27 -3.91 0.68
C VAL A 143 -13.12 -4.89 1.50
N THR A 144 -14.32 -4.46 1.93
CA THR A 144 -15.26 -5.36 2.65
C THR A 144 -15.79 -6.47 1.75
N ALA A 145 -16.18 -6.15 0.51
CA ALA A 145 -16.66 -7.13 -0.45
C ALA A 145 -15.57 -8.15 -0.83
N MET A 146 -14.33 -7.68 -1.04
CA MET A 146 -13.17 -8.53 -1.33
C MET A 146 -12.87 -9.48 -0.17
N ALA A 147 -12.87 -9.00 1.07
CA ALA A 147 -12.65 -9.81 2.26
C ALA A 147 -13.71 -10.91 2.38
N LYS A 148 -15.00 -10.55 2.24
CA LYS A 148 -16.13 -11.51 2.26
C LYS A 148 -16.07 -12.54 1.12
N ALA A 149 -15.52 -12.17 -0.03
CA ALA A 149 -15.36 -13.07 -1.17
C ALA A 149 -14.11 -13.96 -1.10
N GLY A 150 -13.43 -14.01 0.05
CA GLY A 150 -12.28 -14.89 0.29
C GLY A 150 -11.00 -14.46 -0.42
N TYR A 151 -10.76 -13.16 -0.57
CA TYR A 151 -9.48 -12.67 -1.12
C TYR A 151 -8.28 -13.13 -0.26
N SER A 152 -8.47 -13.24 1.05
CA SER A 152 -7.46 -13.72 1.99
C SER A 152 -8.03 -14.84 2.88
N THR A 153 -7.17 -15.75 3.32
CA THR A 153 -7.50 -16.78 4.33
C THR A 153 -7.75 -16.21 5.72
N LYS A 154 -7.34 -14.95 5.96
CA LYS A 154 -7.59 -14.20 7.21
C LYS A 154 -8.31 -12.88 6.87
N PRO A 155 -9.60 -12.92 6.49
CA PRO A 155 -10.30 -11.80 5.87
C PRO A 155 -10.34 -10.54 6.74
N ASP A 156 -10.61 -10.65 8.04
CA ASP A 156 -10.71 -9.50 8.94
C ASP A 156 -9.33 -8.84 9.18
N HIS A 157 -8.29 -9.64 9.34
CA HIS A 157 -6.94 -9.13 9.49
C HIS A 157 -6.49 -8.42 8.22
N TRP A 158 -6.68 -9.05 7.07
CA TRP A 158 -6.36 -8.48 5.77
C TRP A 158 -7.11 -7.16 5.52
N LYS A 159 -8.43 -7.13 5.78
CA LYS A 159 -9.23 -5.91 5.69
C LYS A 159 -8.67 -4.78 6.55
N LYS A 160 -8.32 -5.07 7.81
CA LYS A 160 -7.70 -4.08 8.71
C LYS A 160 -6.38 -3.55 8.16
N GLN A 161 -5.53 -4.42 7.60
CA GLN A 161 -4.26 -4.03 6.99
C GLN A 161 -4.45 -3.10 5.78
N ILE A 162 -5.37 -3.43 4.87
CA ILE A 162 -5.64 -2.59 3.69
C ILE A 162 -6.19 -1.23 4.10
N ILE A 163 -7.19 -1.19 4.97
CA ILE A 163 -7.76 0.09 5.47
C ILE A 163 -6.70 0.91 6.21
N HIS A 164 -5.84 0.27 7.00
CA HIS A 164 -4.72 0.95 7.65
C HIS A 164 -3.77 1.58 6.62
N ALA A 165 -3.39 0.84 5.58
CA ALA A 165 -2.53 1.37 4.51
C ALA A 165 -3.18 2.57 3.80
N ILE A 166 -4.47 2.49 3.45
CA ILE A 166 -5.22 3.59 2.84
C ILE A 166 -5.17 4.85 3.70
N LYS A 167 -5.43 4.72 5.00
CA LYS A 167 -5.42 5.84 5.95
C LYS A 167 -4.01 6.39 6.16
N LYS A 168 -3.03 5.51 6.41
CA LYS A 168 -1.63 5.87 6.69
C LYS A 168 -0.98 6.67 5.57
N TYR A 169 -1.20 6.25 4.33
CA TYR A 169 -0.62 6.90 3.14
C TYR A 169 -1.60 7.87 2.47
N LYS A 170 -2.75 8.17 3.12
CA LYS A 170 -3.80 9.09 2.62
C LYS A 170 -4.27 8.75 1.20
N LEU A 171 -4.30 7.46 0.85
CA LEU A 171 -4.61 7.01 -0.51
C LEU A 171 -6.04 7.34 -0.94
N HIS A 172 -6.97 7.50 0.01
CA HIS A 172 -8.35 7.93 -0.27
C HIS A 172 -8.43 9.26 -1.02
N LEU A 173 -7.41 10.12 -0.91
CA LEU A 173 -7.34 11.36 -1.68
C LEU A 173 -7.13 11.14 -3.18
N LEU A 174 -6.64 9.95 -3.58
CA LEU A 174 -6.50 9.59 -4.99
C LEU A 174 -7.86 9.34 -5.66
N ASP A 175 -8.90 9.00 -4.89
CA ASP A 175 -10.23 8.67 -5.40
C ASP A 175 -11.11 9.91 -5.66
N THR A 176 -10.71 11.07 -5.14
CA THR A 176 -11.39 12.33 -5.43
C THR A 176 -11.15 12.72 -6.90
N PRO A 177 -12.19 13.12 -7.64
CA PRO A 177 -12.00 13.66 -8.99
C PRO A 177 -11.00 14.85 -8.90
N ASN A 178 -10.01 14.87 -9.78
CA ASN A 178 -9.22 16.07 -9.96
C ASN A 178 -10.21 17.20 -10.33
N LYS A 179 -10.35 18.20 -9.47
CA LYS A 179 -10.94 19.46 -9.89
C LYS A 179 -10.00 20.00 -10.97
N VAL A 180 -10.36 19.74 -12.23
CA VAL A 180 -9.77 20.46 -13.35
C VAL A 180 -10.13 21.91 -13.08
N THR A 181 -9.19 22.69 -12.61
CA THR A 181 -9.27 24.15 -12.62
C THR A 181 -9.23 24.54 -14.08
N ASN A 182 -10.42 24.61 -14.71
CA ASN A 182 -10.58 25.37 -15.95
C ASN A 182 -10.33 26.83 -15.57
N ALA A 183 -9.06 27.23 -15.55
CA ALA A 183 -8.66 28.62 -15.67
C ALA A 183 -8.99 28.99 -17.14
N LYS A 184 -10.09 29.69 -17.28
CA LYS A 184 -10.37 30.47 -18.51
C LYS A 184 -9.43 31.67 -18.55
#